data_361f8789475635b986cbe556bc151219
#
_entry.id   361f8789475635b986cbe556bc151219
#
_cell.length_a   1.000
_cell.length_b   1.000
_cell.length_c   1.000
_cell.angle_alpha   90.00
_cell.angle_beta   90.00
_cell.angle_gamma   90.00
#
_symmetry.space_group_name_H-M   'P 1'
#
loop_
_entity.id
_entity.type
_entity.pdbx_description
1 polymer ?
#
loop_
_entity_poly.entity_id
_entity_poly.type
_entity_poly.pdbx_seq_one_letter_code
_entity_poly.pdbx_strand_id
1 'polypeptide(L)'
;MSDIRGVLIDLDGVMYTGNTPVTGAREALSFLEEQGFSYRFLSNTTRNCRQTIVQKLAQMGLAIPEFLIFTPAVAASRYLEKSGKHHCRFLITGDVIRDLPKNERESPPQKTDLVIIGDAGD
;
A
#
# COMPACT_ATOMS: atom_id res chain seq x y z
N MET A 1 0.34 23.21 22.53
CA MET A 1 0.15 21.82 22.10
C MET A 1 0.11 21.78 20.57
N SER A 2 0.89 20.94 19.97
CA SER A 2 0.83 20.74 18.53
C SER A 2 -0.54 20.18 18.14
N ASP A 3 -1.21 20.82 17.21
CA ASP A 3 -2.51 20.41 16.69
C ASP A 3 -2.32 19.21 15.76
N ILE A 4 -2.18 18.01 16.33
CA ILE A 4 -2.04 16.77 15.57
C ILE A 4 -3.39 16.46 14.95
N ARG A 5 -3.47 16.51 13.61
CA ARG A 5 -4.69 16.30 12.85
C ARG A 5 -4.77 14.92 12.20
N GLY A 6 -3.68 14.19 12.16
CA GLY A 6 -3.63 12.87 11.54
C GLY A 6 -2.43 12.06 11.96
N VAL A 7 -2.54 10.76 11.78
CA VAL A 7 -1.53 9.78 12.16
C VAL A 7 -1.19 8.89 10.95
N LEU A 8 0.10 8.68 10.71
CA LEU A 8 0.59 7.68 9.77
C LEU A 8 1.09 6.48 10.57
N ILE A 9 0.60 5.30 10.24
CA ILE A 9 0.83 4.07 10.98
C ILE A 9 1.49 3.06 10.04
N ASP A 10 2.65 2.55 10.43
CA ASP A 10 3.27 1.43 9.73
C ASP A 10 2.51 0.13 10.03
N LEU A 11 2.58 -0.83 9.11
CA LEU A 11 1.88 -2.10 9.24
C LEU A 11 2.77 -3.18 9.85
N ASP A 12 3.83 -3.58 9.17
CA ASP A 12 4.68 -4.69 9.59
C ASP A 12 5.57 -4.29 10.77
N GLY A 13 5.52 -5.06 11.84
CA GLY A 13 6.21 -4.74 13.09
C GLY A 13 5.49 -3.74 14.01
N VAL A 14 4.42 -3.08 13.54
CA VAL A 14 3.63 -2.10 14.31
C VAL A 14 2.21 -2.59 14.58
N MET A 15 1.50 -2.98 13.54
CA MET A 15 0.14 -3.51 13.68
C MET A 15 0.14 -5.03 13.84
N TYR A 16 1.11 -5.71 13.25
CA TYR A 16 1.29 -7.16 13.34
C TYR A 16 2.76 -7.53 13.18
N THR A 17 3.13 -8.75 13.61
CA THR A 17 4.41 -9.38 13.33
C THR A 17 4.16 -10.76 12.76
N GLY A 18 4.64 -11.03 11.55
CA GLY A 18 4.32 -12.26 10.83
C GLY A 18 2.82 -12.38 10.54
N ASN A 19 2.14 -13.28 11.22
CA ASN A 19 0.68 -13.48 11.13
C ASN A 19 -0.05 -13.21 12.46
N THR A 20 0.61 -12.55 13.39
CA THR A 20 0.07 -12.27 14.72
C THR A 20 -0.10 -10.76 14.91
N PRO A 21 -1.30 -10.28 15.27
CA PRO A 21 -1.49 -8.88 15.58
C PRO A 21 -0.71 -8.49 16.84
N VAL A 22 -0.18 -7.29 16.86
CA VAL A 22 0.45 -6.71 18.06
C VAL A 22 -0.63 -6.49 19.13
N THR A 23 -0.33 -6.85 20.36
CA THR A 23 -1.25 -6.63 21.50
C THR A 23 -1.58 -5.15 21.61
N GLY A 24 -2.87 -4.83 21.70
CA GLY A 24 -3.35 -3.45 21.79
C GLY A 24 -3.52 -2.74 20.43
N ALA A 25 -3.16 -3.37 19.31
CA ALA A 25 -3.29 -2.74 17.98
C ALA A 25 -4.73 -2.37 17.65
N ARG A 26 -5.68 -3.26 17.94
CA ARG A 26 -7.11 -3.02 17.69
C ARG A 26 -7.65 -1.91 18.58
N GLU A 27 -7.31 -1.95 19.86
CA GLU A 27 -7.72 -0.96 20.86
C GLU A 27 -7.18 0.43 20.51
N ALA A 28 -5.94 0.50 20.01
CA ALA A 28 -5.35 1.75 19.54
C ALA A 28 -6.10 2.33 18.34
N LEU A 29 -6.53 1.50 17.38
CA LEU A 29 -7.35 1.96 16.26
C LEU A 29 -8.72 2.47 16.71
N SER A 30 -9.40 1.72 17.60
CA SER A 30 -10.67 2.15 18.17
C SER A 30 -10.53 3.49 18.89
N PHE A 31 -9.45 3.67 19.65
CA PHE A 31 -9.16 4.95 20.32
C PHE A 31 -8.99 6.10 19.32
N LEU A 32 -8.25 5.91 18.23
CA LEU A 32 -8.07 6.94 17.21
C LEU A 32 -9.40 7.33 16.56
N GLU A 33 -10.26 6.34 16.28
CA GLU A 33 -11.59 6.56 15.70
C GLU A 33 -12.50 7.32 16.67
N GLU A 34 -12.56 6.91 17.94
CA GLU A 34 -13.35 7.56 18.98
C GLU A 34 -12.91 9.02 19.23
N GLN A 35 -11.61 9.29 19.12
CA GLN A 35 -11.07 10.65 19.25
C GLN A 35 -11.17 11.48 17.96
N GLY A 36 -11.67 10.91 16.86
CA GLY A 36 -11.84 11.60 15.59
C GLY A 36 -10.55 11.88 14.84
N PHE A 37 -9.47 11.16 15.12
CA PHE A 37 -8.23 11.31 14.38
C PHE A 37 -8.34 10.70 12.97
N SER A 38 -7.90 11.44 11.97
CA SER A 38 -7.65 10.87 10.65
C SER A 38 -6.37 10.05 10.68
N TYR A 39 -6.39 8.85 10.09
CA TYR A 39 -5.18 8.03 9.99
C TYR A 39 -5.06 7.35 8.64
N ARG A 40 -3.85 6.95 8.29
CA ARG A 40 -3.51 6.13 7.12
C ARG A 40 -2.44 5.13 7.50
N PHE A 41 -2.50 3.98 6.86
CA PHE A 41 -1.47 2.97 6.99
C PHE A 41 -0.44 3.11 5.88
N LEU A 42 0.82 2.95 6.23
CA LEU A 42 1.93 2.86 5.29
C LEU A 42 2.45 1.42 5.26
N SER A 43 2.72 0.92 4.09
CA SER A 43 3.41 -0.35 3.90
C SER A 43 4.49 -0.16 2.84
N ASN A 44 5.67 -0.70 3.09
CA ASN A 44 6.79 -0.66 2.15
C ASN A 44 6.82 -1.88 1.20
N THR A 45 5.80 -2.73 1.23
CA THR A 45 5.75 -3.89 0.34
C THR A 45 5.70 -3.48 -1.12
N THR A 46 6.52 -4.12 -1.94
CA THR A 46 6.53 -4.00 -3.39
C THR A 46 6.09 -5.29 -4.09
N ARG A 47 5.55 -6.26 -3.33
CA ARG A 47 5.14 -7.59 -3.79
C ARG A 47 3.64 -7.81 -3.75
N ASN A 48 2.96 -7.27 -2.72
CA ASN A 48 1.54 -7.48 -2.48
C ASN A 48 0.72 -6.25 -2.85
N CYS A 49 -0.42 -6.47 -3.53
CA CYS A 49 -1.40 -5.42 -3.72
C CYS A 49 -2.18 -5.14 -2.43
N ARG A 50 -2.83 -3.99 -2.34
CA ARG A 50 -3.61 -3.58 -1.16
C ARG A 50 -4.70 -4.57 -0.80
N GLN A 51 -5.35 -5.20 -1.77
CA GLN A 51 -6.38 -6.21 -1.51
C GLN A 51 -5.81 -7.42 -0.75
N THR A 52 -4.63 -7.89 -1.12
CA THR A 52 -3.94 -8.99 -0.42
C THR A 52 -3.55 -8.58 1.00
N ILE A 53 -3.09 -7.34 1.19
CA ILE A 53 -2.81 -6.80 2.52
C ILE A 53 -4.07 -6.77 3.38
N VAL A 54 -5.20 -6.26 2.85
CA VAL A 54 -6.49 -6.23 3.54
C VAL A 54 -6.95 -7.62 3.95
N GLN A 55 -6.84 -8.62 3.07
CA GLN A 55 -7.21 -9.99 3.37
C GLN A 55 -6.35 -10.57 4.51
N LYS A 56 -5.04 -10.33 4.48
CA LYS A 56 -4.13 -10.74 5.55
C LYS A 56 -4.51 -10.11 6.89
N LEU A 57 -4.77 -8.80 6.90
CA LEU A 57 -5.17 -8.07 8.10
C LEU A 57 -6.52 -8.57 8.64
N ALA A 58 -7.48 -8.85 7.78
CA ALA A 58 -8.79 -9.39 8.17
C ALA A 58 -8.67 -10.77 8.82
N GLN A 59 -7.79 -11.64 8.34
CA GLN A 59 -7.51 -12.95 8.96
C GLN A 59 -6.95 -12.81 10.39
N MET A 60 -6.28 -11.71 10.68
CA MET A 60 -5.78 -11.36 12.01
C MET A 60 -6.80 -10.58 12.86
N GLY A 61 -8.03 -10.40 12.35
CA GLY A 61 -9.08 -9.64 13.03
C GLY A 61 -8.91 -8.12 12.98
N LEU A 62 -8.09 -7.62 12.04
CA LEU A 62 -7.91 -6.20 11.78
C LEU A 62 -8.66 -5.83 10.51
N ALA A 63 -9.90 -5.34 10.66
CA ALA A 63 -10.75 -4.94 9.54
C ALA A 63 -10.38 -3.53 9.06
N ILE A 64 -9.42 -3.43 8.17
CA ILE A 64 -8.90 -2.15 7.64
C ILE A 64 -9.37 -1.98 6.20
N PRO A 65 -10.07 -0.89 5.86
CA PRO A 65 -10.46 -0.58 4.49
C PRO A 65 -9.25 -0.34 3.58
N GLU A 66 -9.32 -0.83 2.34
CA GLU A 66 -8.25 -0.72 1.36
C GLU A 66 -7.79 0.72 1.11
N PHE A 67 -8.73 1.68 1.08
CA PHE A 67 -8.42 3.08 0.80
C PHE A 67 -7.59 3.76 1.90
N LEU A 68 -7.48 3.17 3.09
CA LEU A 68 -6.62 3.65 4.17
C LEU A 68 -5.16 3.20 4.02
N ILE A 69 -4.88 2.25 3.12
CA ILE A 69 -3.54 1.68 2.92
C ILE A 69 -2.83 2.39 1.77
N PHE A 70 -1.65 2.91 2.05
CA PHE A 70 -0.77 3.53 1.08
C PHE A 70 0.50 2.70 0.90
N THR A 71 0.83 2.37 -0.34
CA THR A 71 1.96 1.51 -0.72
C THR A 71 2.82 2.19 -1.78
N PRO A 72 4.05 1.72 -2.04
CA PRO A 72 4.87 2.19 -3.16
C PRO A 72 4.15 2.09 -4.51
N ALA A 73 3.36 1.04 -4.74
CA ALA A 73 2.59 0.89 -5.97
C ALA A 73 1.52 1.99 -6.14
N VAL A 74 0.84 2.37 -5.05
CA VAL A 74 -0.11 3.51 -5.07
C VAL A 74 0.61 4.81 -5.36
N ALA A 75 1.80 5.03 -4.78
CA ALA A 75 2.61 6.21 -5.06
C ALA A 75 3.04 6.25 -6.52
N ALA A 76 3.53 5.13 -7.06
CA ALA A 76 3.92 5.00 -8.46
C ALA A 76 2.73 5.25 -9.41
N SER A 77 1.56 4.66 -9.13
CA SER A 77 0.34 4.88 -9.90
C SER A 77 -0.03 6.35 -9.98
N ARG A 78 -0.03 7.05 -8.86
CA ARG A 78 -0.29 8.51 -8.82
C ARG A 78 0.75 9.34 -9.56
N TYR A 79 2.02 8.92 -9.50
CA TYR A 79 3.08 9.57 -10.26
C TYR A 79 2.86 9.42 -11.76
N LEU A 80 2.53 8.21 -12.22
CA LEU A 80 2.24 7.94 -13.64
C LEU A 80 1.07 8.78 -14.15
N GLU A 81 -0.03 8.82 -13.40
CA GLU A 81 -1.20 9.63 -13.75
C GLU A 81 -0.85 11.12 -13.93
N LYS A 82 0.04 11.65 -13.08
CA LYS A 82 0.43 13.07 -13.12
C LYS A 82 1.52 13.36 -14.15
N SER A 83 2.37 12.41 -14.48
CA SER A 83 3.55 12.62 -15.33
C SER A 83 3.24 12.67 -16.83
N GLY A 84 2.08 12.17 -17.23
CA GLY A 84 1.73 11.99 -18.64
C GLY A 84 2.61 10.98 -19.40
N LYS A 85 3.39 10.16 -18.68
CA LYS A 85 4.22 9.12 -19.25
C LYS A 85 3.41 7.86 -19.43
N HIS A 86 3.30 7.37 -20.66
CA HIS A 86 2.41 6.26 -21.01
C HIS A 86 3.12 4.95 -21.35
N HIS A 87 4.45 4.98 -21.53
CA HIS A 87 5.23 3.82 -21.91
C HIS A 87 6.10 3.35 -20.73
N CYS A 88 5.51 2.56 -19.86
CA CYS A 88 6.18 2.06 -18.67
C CYS A 88 6.49 0.57 -18.78
N ARG A 89 7.64 0.17 -18.26
CA ARG A 89 7.96 -1.23 -17.97
C ARG A 89 7.95 -1.47 -16.47
N PHE A 90 7.35 -2.61 -16.09
CA PHE A 90 7.30 -3.07 -14.72
C PHE A 90 8.19 -4.29 -14.55
N LEU A 91 9.18 -4.19 -13.67
CA LEU A 91 10.03 -5.29 -13.22
C LEU A 91 9.66 -5.56 -11.75
N ILE A 92 8.61 -6.32 -11.56
CA ILE A 92 7.98 -6.61 -10.27
C ILE A 92 7.50 -8.05 -10.24
N THR A 93 7.36 -8.59 -9.04
CA THR A 93 6.81 -9.93 -8.78
C THR A 93 5.59 -9.84 -7.87
N GLY A 94 4.89 -10.96 -7.70
CA GLY A 94 3.68 -11.02 -6.87
C GLY A 94 2.47 -10.35 -7.54
N ASP A 95 1.51 -9.97 -6.73
CA ASP A 95 0.24 -9.41 -7.21
C ASP A 95 0.16 -7.88 -7.12
N VAL A 96 1.24 -7.22 -6.72
CA VAL A 96 1.34 -5.75 -6.63
C VAL A 96 0.98 -5.04 -7.94
N ILE A 97 1.14 -5.73 -9.07
CA ILE A 97 0.75 -5.24 -10.40
C ILE A 97 -0.73 -4.80 -10.46
N ARG A 98 -1.58 -5.33 -9.58
CA ARG A 98 -3.01 -5.01 -9.52
C ARG A 98 -3.30 -3.59 -9.05
N ASP A 99 -2.36 -2.97 -8.33
CA ASP A 99 -2.44 -1.57 -7.87
C ASP A 99 -1.85 -0.57 -8.88
N LEU A 100 -1.31 -1.06 -10.01
CA LEU A 100 -0.74 -0.23 -11.06
C LEU A 100 -1.73 -0.07 -12.24
N PRO A 101 -1.62 1.02 -13.02
CA PRO A 101 -2.51 1.28 -14.15
C PRO A 101 -2.53 0.16 -15.19
N LYS A 102 -3.71 -0.21 -15.68
CA LYS A 102 -3.86 -1.32 -16.65
C LYS A 102 -3.26 -1.01 -18.01
N ASN A 103 -3.39 0.22 -18.47
CA ASN A 103 -3.03 0.62 -19.84
C ASN A 103 -1.54 0.47 -20.15
N GLU A 104 -0.71 0.48 -19.12
CA GLU A 104 0.75 0.40 -19.24
C GLU A 104 1.29 -1.02 -19.13
N ARG A 105 0.39 -1.99 -18.85
CA ARG A 105 0.72 -3.41 -18.72
C ARG A 105 0.62 -4.19 -20.03
N GLU A 106 -0.24 -3.75 -20.97
CA GLU A 106 -0.73 -4.58 -22.07
C GLU A 106 0.00 -4.36 -23.39
N SER A 107 0.76 -3.29 -23.55
CA SER A 107 1.50 -3.02 -24.78
C SER A 107 3.01 -3.10 -24.53
N PRO A 108 3.73 -3.97 -25.23
CA PRO A 108 5.18 -3.84 -25.26
C PRO A 108 5.51 -2.50 -25.92
N PRO A 109 6.07 -1.55 -25.18
CA PRO A 109 6.33 -0.24 -25.73
C PRO A 109 7.44 -0.33 -26.77
N GLN A 110 7.23 0.27 -27.93
CA GLN A 110 8.29 0.51 -28.91
C GLN A 110 9.37 1.43 -28.31
N LYS A 111 8.98 2.27 -27.35
CA LYS A 111 9.86 3.16 -26.60
C LYS A 111 9.45 3.13 -25.14
N THR A 112 10.40 2.91 -24.25
CA THR A 112 10.18 2.94 -22.79
C THR A 112 10.56 4.31 -22.26
N ASP A 113 9.60 4.99 -21.63
CA ASP A 113 9.81 6.30 -21.00
C ASP A 113 10.19 6.15 -19.52
N LEU A 114 9.73 5.07 -18.88
CA LEU A 114 9.92 4.82 -17.45
C LEU A 114 10.00 3.32 -17.16
N VAL A 115 10.86 2.96 -16.23
CA VAL A 115 10.94 1.61 -15.67
C VAL A 115 10.62 1.69 -14.18
N ILE A 116 9.68 0.86 -13.74
CA ILE A 116 9.34 0.69 -12.31
C ILE A 116 9.88 -0.66 -11.87
N ILE A 117 10.76 -0.62 -10.88
CA ILE A 117 11.39 -1.79 -10.30
C ILE A 117 10.88 -1.95 -8.87
N GLY A 118 10.37 -3.11 -8.55
CA GLY A 118 10.00 -3.52 -7.21
C GLY A 118 10.75 -4.76 -6.79
N ASP A 119 10.13 -5.56 -5.92
CA ASP A 119 10.65 -6.87 -5.54
C ASP A 119 10.72 -7.77 -6.78
N ALA A 120 11.91 -8.24 -7.12
CA ALA A 120 12.14 -9.10 -8.28
C ALA A 120 11.98 -10.60 -7.96
N GLY A 121 11.70 -10.95 -6.71
CA GLY A 121 11.65 -12.32 -6.21
C GLY A 121 13.06 -12.89 -5.95
N ASP A 122 13.08 -14.04 -5.29
CA ASP A 122 14.29 -14.84 -5.06
C ASP A 122 14.59 -15.72 -6.27
#